data_34c67fb2b4447581013c833322cb301c
#
_entry.id   34c67fb2b4447581013c833322cb301c
#
_cell.length_a   1.000
_cell.length_b   1.000
_cell.length_c   1.000
_cell.angle_alpha   90.00
_cell.angle_beta   90.00
_cell.angle_gamma   90.00
#
_symmetry.space_group_name_H-M   'P 1'
#
loop_
_entity.id
_entity.type
_entity.pdbx_description
1 polymer ?
#
loop_
_entity_poly.entity_id
_entity_poly.type
_entity_poly.pdbx_seq_one_letter_code
_entity_poly.pdbx_strand_id
1 'polypeptide(L)'
;MDVLLVLLPLAFLIIVAYRGFNVILFAPIAALLAVLLANPAYVLPFFSGVFLDKMAGFIKLYFPVFLLGAVLGKLIEMAGYAKSISTAVIDVIGKNRAMLAVVLVGAILSYGGVSLFVVVFAIYPFAAELFKASDIPKRLIPSTIGLGSFTFTMDALPGTPQIQNIIPTTFFNTDAWAAPWLGICGSIFIFSIGMFYLQWQRNLAIQTGEGYGNHADYTLAVAAPERGGFSLLPWIPVILVLSLSFVFSNYIFPSLNLDYL
;
A
#
# COMPACT_ATOMS: atom_id res chain seq x y z
N MET A 1 27.22 5.41 20.75
CA MET A 1 27.82 4.97 19.47
C MET A 1 26.88 4.06 18.66
N ASP A 2 26.08 3.27 19.34
CA ASP A 2 25.23 2.24 18.68
C ASP A 2 24.17 2.77 17.73
N VAL A 3 23.59 3.94 18.01
CA VAL A 3 22.58 4.58 17.14
C VAL A 3 23.18 4.99 15.79
N LEU A 4 24.42 5.50 15.76
CA LEU A 4 25.09 5.88 14.52
C LEU A 4 25.43 4.66 13.64
N LEU A 5 25.74 3.51 14.25
CA LEU A 5 26.02 2.25 13.55
C LEU A 5 24.77 1.72 12.80
N VAL A 6 23.58 2.08 13.27
CA VAL A 6 22.30 1.72 12.59
C VAL A 6 21.89 2.81 11.60
N LEU A 7 22.03 4.09 11.97
CA LEU A 7 21.56 5.19 11.13
C LEU A 7 22.38 5.37 9.84
N LEU A 8 23.70 5.14 9.87
CA LEU A 8 24.54 5.29 8.68
C LEU A 8 24.21 4.31 7.56
N PRO A 9 24.08 2.99 7.80
CA PRO A 9 23.67 2.03 6.79
C PRO A 9 22.25 2.29 6.29
N LEU A 10 21.34 2.74 7.17
CA LEU A 10 19.97 3.09 6.80
C LEU A 10 19.96 4.33 5.88
N ALA A 11 20.69 5.38 6.22
CA ALA A 11 20.85 6.57 5.39
C ALA A 11 21.49 6.23 4.04
N PHE A 12 22.49 5.37 4.02
CA PHE A 12 23.10 4.85 2.80
C PHE A 12 22.05 4.17 1.91
N LEU A 13 21.23 3.25 2.46
CA LEU A 13 20.19 2.56 1.73
C LEU A 13 19.14 3.53 1.15
N ILE A 14 18.73 4.53 1.95
CA ILE A 14 17.80 5.57 1.51
C ILE A 14 18.39 6.37 0.34
N ILE A 15 19.64 6.82 0.44
CA ILE A 15 20.30 7.59 -0.63
C ILE A 15 20.41 6.79 -1.92
N VAL A 16 20.76 5.51 -1.81
CA VAL A 16 20.87 4.59 -2.94
C VAL A 16 19.52 4.38 -3.62
N ALA A 17 18.45 4.19 -2.82
CA ALA A 17 17.08 4.05 -3.32
C ALA A 17 16.61 5.32 -4.06
N TYR A 18 16.86 6.52 -3.49
CA TYR A 18 16.53 7.79 -4.15
C TYR A 18 17.31 8.04 -5.44
N ARG A 19 18.50 7.47 -5.57
CA ARG A 19 19.28 7.51 -6.81
C ARG A 19 18.85 6.50 -7.86
N GLY A 20 17.80 5.71 -7.60
CA GLY A 20 17.23 4.74 -8.53
C GLY A 20 17.98 3.42 -8.64
N PHE A 21 18.91 3.14 -7.73
CA PHE A 21 19.60 1.85 -7.69
C PHE A 21 18.68 0.74 -7.15
N ASN A 22 18.97 -0.49 -7.51
CA ASN A 22 18.18 -1.65 -7.10
C ASN A 22 18.33 -1.93 -5.59
N VAL A 23 17.27 -1.67 -4.83
CA VAL A 23 17.23 -1.84 -3.37
C VAL A 23 17.52 -3.30 -2.96
N ILE A 24 17.09 -4.28 -3.76
CA ILE A 24 17.32 -5.71 -3.45
C ILE A 24 18.82 -6.03 -3.38
N LEU A 25 19.62 -5.41 -4.26
CA LEU A 25 21.07 -5.58 -4.26
C LEU A 25 21.73 -4.81 -3.11
N PHE A 26 21.27 -3.60 -2.83
CA PHE A 26 21.93 -2.72 -1.86
C PHE A 26 21.47 -2.93 -0.42
N ALA A 27 20.34 -3.58 -0.16
CA ALA A 27 19.90 -3.90 1.19
C ALA A 27 20.86 -4.86 1.92
N PRO A 28 21.33 -5.99 1.32
CA PRO A 28 22.40 -6.81 1.91
C PRO A 28 23.71 -6.03 2.15
N ILE A 29 24.08 -5.17 1.21
CA ILE A 29 25.32 -4.35 1.33
C ILE A 29 25.18 -3.38 2.51
N ALA A 30 24.03 -2.74 2.68
CA ALA A 30 23.76 -1.86 3.82
C ALA A 30 23.80 -2.62 5.16
N ALA A 31 23.24 -3.83 5.20
CA ALA A 31 23.31 -4.69 6.38
C ALA A 31 24.77 -5.06 6.73
N LEU A 32 25.56 -5.46 5.73
CA LEU A 32 26.97 -5.77 5.93
C LEU A 32 27.80 -4.53 6.30
N LEU A 33 27.44 -3.35 5.82
CA LEU A 33 28.06 -2.09 6.21
C LEU A 33 27.86 -1.83 7.71
N ALA A 34 26.68 -2.12 8.27
CA ALA A 34 26.45 -2.02 9.71
C ALA A 34 27.40 -2.92 10.51
N VAL A 35 27.59 -4.17 10.05
CA VAL A 35 28.52 -5.11 10.69
C VAL A 35 29.96 -4.66 10.53
N LEU A 36 30.33 -4.17 9.35
CA LEU A 36 31.69 -3.65 9.08
C LEU A 36 32.04 -2.49 10.00
N LEU A 37 31.09 -1.58 10.23
CA LEU A 37 31.30 -0.44 11.14
C LEU A 37 31.36 -0.86 12.61
N ALA A 38 30.68 -1.95 12.98
CA ALA A 38 30.72 -2.48 14.34
C ALA A 38 31.98 -3.31 14.60
N ASN A 39 32.27 -4.28 13.74
CA ASN A 39 33.46 -5.14 13.82
C ASN A 39 33.74 -5.81 12.46
N PRO A 40 34.80 -5.38 11.75
CA PRO A 40 35.15 -5.91 10.42
C PRO A 40 35.39 -7.41 10.36
N ALA A 41 35.87 -8.03 11.43
CA ALA A 41 36.18 -9.47 11.46
C ALA A 41 34.94 -10.35 11.34
N TYR A 42 33.78 -9.82 11.68
CA TYR A 42 32.50 -10.57 11.65
C TYR A 42 31.72 -10.46 10.34
N VAL A 43 32.17 -9.69 9.34
CA VAL A 43 31.42 -9.45 8.11
C VAL A 43 31.09 -10.77 7.37
N LEU A 44 32.07 -11.61 7.11
CA LEU A 44 31.87 -12.89 6.42
C LEU A 44 31.08 -13.90 7.26
N PRO A 45 31.43 -14.16 8.54
CA PRO A 45 30.62 -15.02 9.39
C PRO A 45 29.18 -14.55 9.56
N PHE A 46 28.96 -13.24 9.62
CA PHE A 46 27.62 -12.68 9.77
C PHE A 46 26.79 -12.85 8.50
N PHE A 47 27.40 -12.70 7.32
CA PHE A 47 26.73 -12.92 6.06
C PHE A 47 26.27 -14.38 5.87
N SER A 48 27.21 -15.33 6.06
CA SER A 48 26.93 -16.76 5.82
C SER A 48 26.04 -17.41 6.89
N GLY A 49 26.12 -16.93 8.12
CA GLY A 49 25.31 -17.43 9.22
C GLY A 49 24.06 -16.56 9.44
N VAL A 50 24.22 -15.45 10.14
CA VAL A 50 23.10 -14.68 10.66
C VAL A 50 22.21 -14.09 9.55
N PHE A 51 22.82 -13.48 8.52
CA PHE A 51 22.05 -12.83 7.46
C PHE A 51 21.22 -13.84 6.66
N LEU A 52 21.83 -14.92 6.20
CA LEU A 52 21.13 -15.94 5.40
C LEU A 52 20.06 -16.66 6.21
N ASP A 53 20.34 -17.00 7.47
CA ASP A 53 19.35 -17.63 8.36
C ASP A 53 18.15 -16.73 8.62
N LYS A 54 18.38 -15.45 8.91
CA LYS A 54 17.30 -14.46 9.10
C LYS A 54 16.50 -14.23 7.83
N MET A 55 17.15 -14.17 6.67
CA MET A 55 16.50 -14.06 5.38
C MET A 55 15.62 -15.28 5.08
N ALA A 56 16.14 -16.48 5.29
CA ALA A 56 15.39 -17.72 5.09
C ALA A 56 14.20 -17.81 6.06
N GLY A 57 14.41 -17.44 7.33
CA GLY A 57 13.35 -17.37 8.34
C GLY A 57 12.24 -16.39 7.96
N PHE A 58 12.60 -15.19 7.49
CA PHE A 58 11.64 -14.19 7.01
C PHE A 58 10.83 -14.71 5.81
N ILE A 59 11.48 -15.30 4.82
CA ILE A 59 10.80 -15.89 3.67
C ILE A 59 9.85 -17.00 4.12
N LYS A 60 10.31 -17.91 4.96
CA LYS A 60 9.48 -19.01 5.47
C LYS A 60 8.22 -18.51 6.19
N LEU A 61 8.34 -17.46 7.00
CA LEU A 61 7.25 -16.91 7.79
C LEU A 61 6.23 -16.15 6.93
N TYR A 62 6.70 -15.31 6.01
CA TYR A 62 5.83 -14.38 5.28
C TYR A 62 5.46 -14.83 3.86
N PHE A 63 6.16 -15.81 3.29
CA PHE A 63 5.86 -16.29 1.93
C PHE A 63 4.41 -16.71 1.72
N PRO A 64 3.76 -17.45 2.65
CA PRO A 64 2.36 -17.80 2.48
C PRO A 64 1.45 -16.59 2.37
N VAL A 65 1.68 -15.55 3.19
CA VAL A 65 0.90 -14.30 3.16
C VAL A 65 1.10 -13.56 1.84
N PHE A 66 2.35 -13.46 1.38
CA PHE A 66 2.67 -12.82 0.09
C PHE A 66 2.04 -13.55 -1.08
N LEU A 67 2.17 -14.89 -1.10
CA LEU A 67 1.63 -15.72 -2.18
C LEU A 67 0.10 -15.62 -2.22
N LEU A 68 -0.56 -15.83 -1.09
CA LEU A 68 -2.03 -15.80 -1.02
C LEU A 68 -2.59 -14.40 -1.31
N GLY A 69 -1.93 -13.36 -0.82
CA GLY A 69 -2.29 -11.96 -1.13
C GLY A 69 -2.14 -11.64 -2.62
N ALA A 70 -1.05 -12.10 -3.26
CA ALA A 70 -0.84 -11.92 -4.69
C ALA A 70 -1.90 -12.69 -5.52
N VAL A 71 -2.23 -13.93 -5.12
CA VAL A 71 -3.27 -14.74 -5.76
C VAL A 71 -4.64 -14.05 -5.62
N LEU A 72 -5.00 -13.60 -4.41
CA LEU A 72 -6.25 -12.87 -4.17
C LEU A 72 -6.33 -11.61 -5.04
N GLY A 73 -5.29 -10.79 -5.04
CA GLY A 73 -5.22 -9.58 -5.86
C GLY A 73 -5.40 -9.89 -7.35
N LYS A 74 -4.76 -10.96 -7.84
CA LYS A 74 -4.90 -11.38 -9.25
C LYS A 74 -6.29 -11.88 -9.57
N LEU A 75 -6.94 -12.61 -8.68
CA LEU A 75 -8.32 -13.07 -8.85
C LEU A 75 -9.30 -11.89 -8.90
N ILE A 76 -9.15 -10.91 -8.02
CA ILE A 76 -9.96 -9.67 -8.00
C ILE A 76 -9.80 -8.88 -9.31
N GLU A 77 -8.56 -8.80 -9.82
CA GLU A 77 -8.27 -8.17 -11.11
C GLU A 77 -8.93 -8.93 -12.28
N MET A 78 -8.69 -10.25 -12.37
CA MET A 78 -9.22 -11.09 -13.45
C MET A 78 -10.76 -11.17 -13.46
N ALA A 79 -11.39 -11.14 -12.29
CA ALA A 79 -12.83 -11.08 -12.14
C ALA A 79 -13.43 -9.70 -12.50
N GLY A 80 -12.60 -8.69 -12.75
CA GLY A 80 -13.04 -7.32 -13.02
C GLY A 80 -13.61 -6.59 -11.80
N TYR A 81 -13.47 -7.15 -10.60
CA TYR A 81 -14.05 -6.60 -9.37
C TYR A 81 -13.42 -5.26 -8.99
N ALA A 82 -12.11 -5.09 -9.18
CA ALA A 82 -11.44 -3.82 -8.96
C ALA A 82 -12.04 -2.69 -9.80
N LYS A 83 -12.37 -2.98 -11.07
CA LYS A 83 -13.04 -2.05 -11.99
C LYS A 83 -14.46 -1.73 -11.52
N SER A 84 -15.23 -2.74 -11.13
CA SER A 84 -16.62 -2.56 -10.66
C SER A 84 -16.69 -1.73 -9.37
N ILE A 85 -15.79 -1.99 -8.40
CA ILE A 85 -15.65 -1.20 -7.17
C ILE A 85 -15.29 0.25 -7.50
N SER A 86 -14.31 0.46 -8.39
CA SER A 86 -13.89 1.80 -8.81
C SER A 86 -15.06 2.59 -9.40
N THR A 87 -15.82 1.97 -10.31
CA THR A 87 -16.99 2.61 -10.94
C THR A 87 -18.06 2.95 -9.90
N ALA A 88 -18.39 2.03 -9.00
CA ALA A 88 -19.41 2.25 -7.96
C ALA A 88 -19.02 3.42 -7.02
N VAL A 89 -17.74 3.50 -6.61
CA VAL A 89 -17.27 4.61 -5.76
C VAL A 89 -17.34 5.95 -6.50
N ILE A 90 -16.96 5.98 -7.78
CA ILE A 90 -17.00 7.19 -8.61
C ILE A 90 -18.45 7.66 -8.83
N ASP A 91 -19.38 6.75 -9.04
CA ASP A 91 -20.80 7.07 -9.23
C ASP A 91 -21.42 7.69 -7.97
N VAL A 92 -21.01 7.20 -6.78
CA VAL A 92 -21.48 7.74 -5.48
C VAL A 92 -20.87 9.12 -5.17
N ILE A 93 -19.56 9.29 -5.39
CA ILE A 93 -18.84 10.52 -5.00
C ILE A 93 -19.04 11.63 -6.02
N GLY A 94 -19.23 11.27 -7.27
CA GLY A 94 -19.38 12.18 -8.41
C GLY A 94 -18.03 12.64 -8.98
N LYS A 95 -18.06 12.98 -10.26
CA LYS A 95 -16.87 13.39 -11.05
C LYS A 95 -16.23 14.69 -10.54
N ASN A 96 -17.01 15.57 -9.93
CA ASN A 96 -16.54 16.86 -9.41
C ASN A 96 -15.55 16.73 -8.26
N ARG A 97 -15.49 15.55 -7.61
CA ARG A 97 -14.58 15.23 -6.51
C ARG A 97 -13.55 14.17 -6.91
N ALA A 98 -13.01 14.30 -8.10
CA ALA A 98 -12.12 13.32 -8.74
C ALA A 98 -10.99 12.82 -7.82
N MET A 99 -10.25 13.71 -7.15
CA MET A 99 -9.17 13.32 -6.24
C MET A 99 -9.69 12.47 -5.08
N LEU A 100 -10.79 12.88 -4.43
CA LEU A 100 -11.39 12.13 -3.34
C LEU A 100 -11.84 10.75 -3.80
N ALA A 101 -12.48 10.65 -4.98
CA ALA A 101 -12.91 9.37 -5.54
C ALA A 101 -11.73 8.42 -5.75
N VAL A 102 -10.64 8.91 -6.34
CA VAL A 102 -9.42 8.11 -6.58
C VAL A 102 -8.79 7.64 -5.26
N VAL A 103 -8.67 8.54 -4.26
CA VAL A 103 -8.15 8.18 -2.93
C VAL A 103 -9.00 7.10 -2.27
N LEU A 104 -10.33 7.23 -2.29
CA LEU A 104 -11.22 6.27 -1.65
C LEU A 104 -11.25 4.91 -2.38
N VAL A 105 -11.19 4.90 -3.71
CA VAL A 105 -11.04 3.65 -4.46
C VAL A 105 -9.74 2.96 -4.08
N GLY A 106 -8.63 3.70 -4.05
CA GLY A 106 -7.32 3.18 -3.62
C GLY A 106 -7.38 2.62 -2.21
N ALA A 107 -8.00 3.35 -1.28
CA ALA A 107 -8.15 2.94 0.11
C ALA A 107 -8.97 1.64 0.24
N ILE A 108 -10.11 1.54 -0.43
CA ILE A 108 -10.99 0.38 -0.36
C ILE A 108 -10.30 -0.86 -0.92
N LEU A 109 -9.67 -0.75 -2.08
CA LEU A 109 -9.00 -1.89 -2.71
C LEU A 109 -7.80 -2.34 -1.88
N SER A 110 -6.95 -1.41 -1.41
CA SER A 110 -5.80 -1.75 -0.57
C SER A 110 -6.21 -2.35 0.76
N TYR A 111 -7.22 -1.79 1.43
CA TYR A 111 -7.76 -2.33 2.67
C TYR A 111 -8.41 -3.70 2.46
N GLY A 112 -8.97 -3.96 1.29
CA GLY A 112 -9.49 -5.26 0.87
C GLY A 112 -8.42 -6.31 0.54
N GLY A 113 -7.14 -6.01 0.74
CA GLY A 113 -6.03 -6.95 0.52
C GLY A 113 -5.56 -7.03 -0.93
N VAL A 114 -6.04 -6.16 -1.81
CA VAL A 114 -5.56 -6.13 -3.19
C VAL A 114 -4.11 -5.64 -3.21
N SER A 115 -3.26 -6.37 -3.94
CA SER A 115 -1.85 -6.00 -4.08
C SER A 115 -1.71 -4.57 -4.62
N LEU A 116 -0.81 -3.82 -4.01
CA LEU A 116 -0.49 -2.45 -4.33
C LEU A 116 -0.30 -2.17 -5.82
N PHE A 117 0.49 -3.01 -6.50
CA PHE A 117 0.73 -2.87 -7.94
C PHE A 117 -0.55 -3.04 -8.75
N VAL A 118 -1.39 -4.01 -8.38
CA VAL A 118 -2.70 -4.23 -9.02
C VAL A 118 -3.59 -3.01 -8.82
N VAL A 119 -3.61 -2.44 -7.61
CA VAL A 119 -4.39 -1.25 -7.29
C VAL A 119 -3.98 -0.07 -8.18
N VAL A 120 -2.68 0.21 -8.31
CA VAL A 120 -2.17 1.29 -9.16
C VAL A 120 -2.61 1.11 -10.62
N PHE A 121 -2.41 -0.07 -11.19
CA PHE A 121 -2.78 -0.34 -12.59
C PHE A 121 -4.30 -0.32 -12.80
N ALA A 122 -5.07 -0.81 -11.84
CA ALA A 122 -6.53 -0.82 -11.93
C ALA A 122 -7.14 0.58 -11.84
N ILE A 123 -6.57 1.46 -11.01
CA ILE A 123 -7.12 2.80 -10.76
C ILE A 123 -6.62 3.83 -11.78
N TYR A 124 -5.40 3.70 -12.27
CA TYR A 124 -4.77 4.70 -13.13
C TYR A 124 -5.63 5.15 -14.33
N PRO A 125 -6.24 4.24 -15.13
CA PRO A 125 -7.08 4.63 -16.25
C PRO A 125 -8.27 5.51 -15.82
N PHE A 126 -8.94 5.14 -14.73
CA PHE A 126 -10.06 5.92 -14.19
C PHE A 126 -9.61 7.27 -13.63
N ALA A 127 -8.48 7.28 -12.92
CA ALA A 127 -7.89 8.51 -12.40
C ALA A 127 -7.56 9.47 -13.55
N ALA A 128 -6.97 8.97 -14.65
CA ALA A 128 -6.66 9.77 -15.82
C ALA A 128 -7.91 10.38 -16.46
N GLU A 129 -8.99 9.60 -16.65
CA GLU A 129 -10.24 10.10 -17.18
C GLU A 129 -10.90 11.15 -16.27
N LEU A 130 -10.94 10.89 -14.95
CA LEU A 130 -11.52 11.83 -13.99
C LEU A 130 -10.74 13.13 -13.91
N PHE A 131 -9.41 13.05 -13.90
CA PHE A 131 -8.53 14.21 -13.85
C PHE A 131 -8.64 15.04 -15.11
N LYS A 132 -8.72 14.38 -16.28
CA LYS A 132 -8.95 15.05 -17.58
C LYS A 132 -10.32 15.74 -17.62
N ALA A 133 -11.36 15.08 -17.17
CA ALA A 133 -12.72 15.64 -17.13
C ALA A 133 -12.85 16.81 -16.14
N SER A 134 -12.00 16.88 -15.12
CA SER A 134 -12.01 17.90 -14.07
C SER A 134 -10.89 18.93 -14.25
N ASP A 135 -10.14 18.87 -15.36
CA ASP A 135 -8.97 19.68 -15.67
C ASP A 135 -7.96 19.79 -14.52
N ILE A 136 -7.68 18.65 -13.88
CA ILE A 136 -6.69 18.52 -12.80
C ILE A 136 -5.36 18.06 -13.40
N PRO A 137 -4.22 18.67 -13.01
CA PRO A 137 -2.92 18.30 -13.55
C PRO A 137 -2.61 16.80 -13.41
N LYS A 138 -2.20 16.16 -14.49
CA LYS A 138 -1.88 14.72 -14.55
C LYS A 138 -0.80 14.32 -13.53
N ARG A 139 0.14 15.21 -13.22
CA ARG A 139 1.21 14.99 -12.23
C ARG A 139 0.70 14.71 -10.82
N LEU A 140 -0.55 15.05 -10.49
CA LEU A 140 -1.14 14.78 -9.18
C LEU A 140 -1.76 13.36 -9.09
N ILE A 141 -1.89 12.62 -10.19
CA ILE A 141 -2.43 11.25 -10.17
C ILE A 141 -1.62 10.31 -9.27
N PRO A 142 -0.27 10.22 -9.40
CA PRO A 142 0.52 9.34 -8.54
C PRO A 142 0.37 9.66 -7.05
N SER A 143 0.38 10.94 -6.69
CA SER A 143 0.23 11.37 -5.29
C SER A 143 -1.17 11.04 -4.75
N THR A 144 -2.20 11.16 -5.59
CA THR A 144 -3.59 10.85 -5.22
C THR A 144 -3.78 9.35 -5.02
N ILE A 145 -3.28 8.51 -5.94
CA ILE A 145 -3.28 7.05 -5.78
C ILE A 145 -2.44 6.66 -4.55
N GLY A 146 -1.28 7.30 -4.39
CA GLY A 146 -0.37 7.07 -3.27
C GLY A 146 -1.05 7.31 -1.92
N LEU A 147 -1.76 8.42 -1.76
CA LEU A 147 -2.48 8.73 -0.53
C LEU A 147 -3.52 7.65 -0.18
N GLY A 148 -4.27 7.15 -1.15
CA GLY A 148 -5.27 6.11 -0.91
C GLY A 148 -4.70 4.73 -0.64
N SER A 149 -3.63 4.36 -1.35
CA SER A 149 -3.18 2.97 -1.41
C SER A 149 -1.91 2.67 -0.64
N PHE A 150 -1.05 3.68 -0.38
CA PHE A 150 0.31 3.49 0.16
C PHE A 150 0.51 4.03 1.57
N THR A 151 -0.50 4.67 2.17
CA THR A 151 -0.36 5.31 3.48
C THR A 151 -1.24 4.63 4.52
N PHE A 152 -2.15 5.35 5.12
CA PHE A 152 -2.99 4.91 6.24
C PHE A 152 -3.71 3.57 6.05
N THR A 153 -3.94 3.15 4.82
CA THR A 153 -4.58 1.87 4.48
C THR A 153 -3.66 0.66 4.61
N MET A 154 -2.36 0.88 4.62
CA MET A 154 -1.39 -0.22 4.70
C MET A 154 -0.94 -0.51 6.13
N ASP A 155 -0.82 0.52 6.96
CA ASP A 155 -0.14 0.43 8.26
C ASP A 155 -0.97 0.95 9.45
N ALA A 156 -1.93 1.82 9.21
CA ALA A 156 -2.65 2.48 10.30
C ALA A 156 -4.08 1.95 10.50
N LEU A 157 -4.80 1.58 9.43
CA LEU A 157 -6.16 1.05 9.58
C LEU A 157 -6.14 -0.32 10.24
N PRO A 158 -6.91 -0.50 11.34
CA PRO A 158 -6.97 -1.78 12.05
C PRO A 158 -7.42 -2.92 11.15
N GLY A 159 -6.79 -4.08 11.27
CA GLY A 159 -7.16 -5.28 10.51
C GLY A 159 -6.74 -5.30 9.05
N THR A 160 -6.00 -4.30 8.58
CA THR A 160 -5.50 -4.32 7.20
C THR A 160 -4.60 -5.55 6.97
N PRO A 161 -4.86 -6.35 5.92
CA PRO A 161 -4.08 -7.55 5.63
C PRO A 161 -2.76 -7.24 4.92
N GLN A 162 -2.39 -5.96 4.84
CA GLN A 162 -1.15 -5.54 4.20
C GLN A 162 0.07 -5.89 5.06
N ILE A 163 1.18 -6.20 4.40
CA ILE A 163 2.41 -6.66 5.04
C ILE A 163 3.00 -5.66 6.04
N GLN A 164 2.79 -4.37 5.82
CA GLN A 164 3.23 -3.29 6.71
C GLN A 164 2.55 -3.35 8.08
N ASN A 165 1.33 -3.87 8.14
CA ASN A 165 0.61 -4.09 9.39
C ASN A 165 0.91 -5.48 9.99
N ILE A 166 1.21 -6.49 9.15
CA ILE A 166 1.41 -7.87 9.60
C ILE A 166 2.84 -8.09 10.12
N ILE A 167 3.87 -7.54 9.45
CA ILE A 167 5.26 -7.74 9.85
C ILE A 167 5.52 -7.32 11.32
N PRO A 168 5.06 -6.15 11.80
CA PRO A 168 5.29 -5.75 13.19
C PRO A 168 4.68 -6.70 14.23
N THR A 169 3.62 -7.43 13.91
CA THR A 169 2.93 -8.28 14.88
C THR A 169 3.85 -9.31 15.52
N THR A 170 4.74 -9.91 14.74
CA THR A 170 5.70 -10.91 15.24
C THR A 170 6.80 -10.33 16.12
N PHE A 171 7.13 -9.04 15.95
CA PHE A 171 8.16 -8.37 16.74
C PHE A 171 7.63 -7.79 18.05
N PHE A 172 6.36 -7.38 18.04
CA PHE A 172 5.72 -6.71 19.18
C PHE A 172 4.72 -7.60 19.91
N ASN A 173 4.57 -8.88 19.52
CA ASN A 173 3.59 -9.82 20.07
C ASN A 173 2.18 -9.20 20.07
N THR A 174 1.79 -8.62 18.96
CA THR A 174 0.49 -7.99 18.76
C THR A 174 -0.24 -8.70 17.61
N ASP A 175 -1.43 -8.25 17.29
CA ASP A 175 -2.19 -8.70 16.14
C ASP A 175 -2.44 -7.57 15.13
N ALA A 176 -3.07 -7.90 13.99
CA ALA A 176 -3.40 -6.93 12.96
C ALA A 176 -4.42 -5.86 13.42
N TRP A 177 -5.10 -6.09 14.54
CA TRP A 177 -6.11 -5.19 15.14
C TRP A 177 -5.58 -4.42 16.34
N ALA A 178 -4.29 -4.50 16.62
CA ALA A 178 -3.67 -3.82 17.75
C ALA A 178 -3.91 -2.30 17.70
N ALA A 179 -4.16 -1.70 18.86
CA ALA A 179 -4.37 -0.26 19.04
C ALA A 179 -5.38 0.38 18.04
N PRO A 180 -6.61 -0.14 17.90
CA PRO A 180 -7.52 0.23 16.82
C PRO A 180 -7.89 1.72 16.83
N TRP A 181 -8.09 2.32 18.01
CA TRP A 181 -8.43 3.73 18.14
C TRP A 181 -7.29 4.65 17.69
N LEU A 182 -6.05 4.29 18.03
CA LEU A 182 -4.88 5.04 17.59
C LEU A 182 -4.73 4.96 16.08
N GLY A 183 -4.91 3.76 15.52
CA GLY A 183 -4.87 3.54 14.08
C GLY A 183 -5.93 4.33 13.32
N ILE A 184 -7.18 4.36 13.82
CA ILE A 184 -8.26 5.16 13.22
C ILE A 184 -7.94 6.66 13.29
N CYS A 185 -7.52 7.16 14.46
CA CYS A 185 -7.15 8.58 14.59
C CYS A 185 -5.98 8.94 13.67
N GLY A 186 -4.95 8.10 13.59
CA GLY A 186 -3.82 8.28 12.69
C GLY A 186 -4.24 8.28 11.23
N SER A 187 -5.13 7.37 10.84
CA SER A 187 -5.69 7.28 9.49
C SER A 187 -6.46 8.54 9.10
N ILE A 188 -7.33 9.04 9.98
CA ILE A 188 -8.08 10.29 9.76
C ILE A 188 -7.12 11.47 9.62
N PHE A 189 -6.09 11.52 10.45
CA PHE A 189 -5.08 12.58 10.42
C PHE A 189 -4.31 12.58 9.09
N ILE A 190 -3.76 11.43 8.68
CA ILE A 190 -3.00 11.29 7.42
C ILE A 190 -3.90 11.57 6.21
N PHE A 191 -5.11 11.02 6.19
CA PHE A 191 -6.09 11.28 5.14
C PHE A 191 -6.40 12.78 5.02
N SER A 192 -6.67 13.45 6.15
CA SER A 192 -7.03 14.87 6.16
C SER A 192 -5.89 15.76 5.68
N ILE A 193 -4.68 15.54 6.19
CA ILE A 193 -3.48 16.30 5.75
C ILE A 193 -3.17 16.01 4.29
N GLY A 194 -3.22 14.76 3.87
CA GLY A 194 -2.97 14.37 2.48
C GLY A 194 -3.98 14.99 1.52
N MET A 195 -5.28 14.96 1.86
CA MET A 195 -6.32 15.60 1.06
C MET A 195 -6.17 17.12 1.03
N PHE A 196 -5.81 17.73 2.17
CA PHE A 196 -5.52 19.17 2.23
C PHE A 196 -4.32 19.54 1.33
N TYR A 197 -3.25 18.76 1.38
CA TYR A 197 -2.07 18.96 0.53
C TYR A 197 -2.42 18.81 -0.97
N LEU A 198 -3.16 17.78 -1.35
CA LEU A 198 -3.59 17.57 -2.73
C LEU A 198 -4.48 18.73 -3.23
N GLN A 199 -5.41 19.20 -2.39
CA GLN A 199 -6.26 20.32 -2.73
C GLN A 199 -5.47 21.63 -2.85
N TRP A 200 -4.49 21.86 -1.98
CA TRP A 200 -3.58 22.98 -2.05
C TRP A 200 -2.76 22.97 -3.36
N GLN A 201 -2.20 21.82 -3.73
CA GLN A 201 -1.47 21.64 -4.98
C GLN A 201 -2.37 21.90 -6.22
N ARG A 202 -3.61 21.43 -6.18
CA ARG A 202 -4.59 21.71 -7.23
C ARG A 202 -4.88 23.21 -7.35
N ASN A 203 -5.10 23.88 -6.21
CA ASN A 203 -5.38 25.32 -6.22
C ASN A 203 -4.19 26.13 -6.74
N LEU A 204 -2.96 25.72 -6.39
CA LEU A 204 -1.74 26.33 -6.91
C LEU A 204 -1.65 26.14 -8.44
N ALA A 205 -1.95 24.96 -8.94
CA ALA A 205 -1.97 24.68 -10.37
C ALA A 205 -3.00 25.53 -11.12
N ILE A 206 -4.21 25.71 -10.55
CA ILE A 206 -5.24 26.59 -11.14
C ILE A 206 -4.72 28.05 -11.22
N GLN A 207 -4.05 28.54 -10.18
CA GLN A 207 -3.49 29.90 -10.17
C GLN A 207 -2.39 30.11 -11.22
N THR A 208 -1.63 29.06 -11.53
CA THR A 208 -0.58 29.08 -12.56
C THR A 208 -1.10 28.75 -13.95
N GLY A 209 -2.40 28.51 -14.12
CA GLY A 209 -2.99 28.11 -15.40
C GLY A 209 -2.62 26.69 -15.85
N GLU A 210 -2.14 25.85 -14.92
CA GLU A 210 -1.78 24.45 -15.20
C GLU A 210 -3.04 23.58 -15.13
N GLY A 211 -3.51 23.07 -16.28
CA GLY A 211 -4.56 22.08 -16.38
C GLY A 211 -4.01 20.67 -16.58
N TYR A 212 -4.88 19.75 -17.04
CA TYR A 212 -4.47 18.36 -17.32
C TYR A 212 -3.35 18.26 -18.36
N GLY A 213 -3.34 19.18 -19.32
CA GLY A 213 -2.36 19.26 -20.41
C GLY A 213 -2.63 18.27 -21.56
N ASN A 214 -1.93 18.47 -22.68
CA ASN A 214 -1.97 17.56 -23.83
C ASN A 214 -0.92 16.47 -23.64
N HIS A 215 -1.30 15.39 -23.00
CA HIS A 215 -0.48 14.19 -22.91
C HIS A 215 -0.96 13.16 -23.93
N ALA A 216 -0.04 12.53 -24.66
CA ALA A 216 -0.33 11.30 -25.37
C ALA A 216 -0.67 10.26 -24.30
N ASP A 217 -1.96 10.14 -24.00
CA ASP A 217 -2.41 9.08 -23.11
C ASP A 217 -2.16 7.77 -23.84
N TYR A 218 -1.20 6.98 -23.38
CA TYR A 218 -1.19 5.57 -23.68
C TYR A 218 -2.49 5.03 -23.10
N THR A 219 -3.52 5.02 -23.92
CA THR A 219 -4.73 4.26 -23.66
C THR A 219 -4.29 2.80 -23.71
N LEU A 220 -3.85 2.27 -22.57
CA LEU A 220 -4.09 0.86 -22.31
C LEU A 220 -5.59 0.75 -22.56
N ALA A 221 -5.95 0.02 -23.62
CA ALA A 221 -7.34 -0.19 -24.02
C ALA A 221 -8.03 -0.98 -22.89
N VAL A 222 -8.28 -0.30 -21.79
CA VAL A 222 -9.21 -0.77 -20.78
C VAL A 222 -10.56 -0.50 -21.40
N ALA A 223 -11.20 -1.56 -21.92
CA ALA A 223 -12.53 -1.50 -22.45
C ALA A 223 -13.40 -0.62 -21.54
N ALA A 224 -14.08 0.35 -22.13
CA ALA A 224 -14.95 1.27 -21.41
C ALA A 224 -15.81 0.50 -20.40
N PRO A 225 -16.04 1.04 -19.20
CA PRO A 225 -16.88 0.35 -18.24
C PRO A 225 -18.24 0.09 -18.88
N GLU A 226 -18.57 -1.17 -19.11
CA GLU A 226 -19.97 -1.51 -19.30
C GLU A 226 -20.69 -1.00 -18.06
N ARG A 227 -21.65 -0.13 -18.24
CA ARG A 227 -22.52 0.39 -17.17
C ARG A 227 -23.34 -0.78 -16.63
N GLY A 228 -22.70 -1.65 -15.87
CA GLY A 228 -23.37 -2.63 -15.04
C GLY A 228 -23.92 -1.90 -13.81
N GLY A 229 -25.19 -2.14 -13.47
CA GLY A 229 -25.79 -1.60 -12.26
C GLY A 229 -24.98 -1.98 -11.01
N PHE A 230 -25.18 -1.27 -9.90
CA PHE A 230 -24.56 -1.54 -8.62
C PHE A 230 -24.71 -3.04 -8.27
N SER A 231 -23.61 -3.76 -8.20
CA SER A 231 -23.56 -5.17 -7.81
C SER A 231 -22.82 -5.31 -6.50
N LEU A 232 -23.35 -6.10 -5.57
CA LEU A 232 -22.66 -6.43 -4.30
C LEU A 232 -21.58 -7.49 -4.48
N LEU A 233 -21.61 -8.25 -5.56
CA LEU A 233 -20.69 -9.37 -5.80
C LEU A 233 -19.20 -8.96 -5.73
N PRO A 234 -18.75 -7.83 -6.32
CA PRO A 234 -17.36 -7.38 -6.23
C PRO A 234 -16.89 -7.03 -4.83
N TRP A 235 -17.80 -6.72 -3.90
CA TRP A 235 -17.50 -6.36 -2.52
C TRP A 235 -17.33 -7.56 -1.60
N ILE A 236 -17.85 -8.74 -2.00
CA ILE A 236 -17.79 -9.96 -1.20
C ILE A 236 -16.36 -10.33 -0.79
N PRO A 237 -15.36 -10.38 -1.69
CA PRO A 237 -13.99 -10.73 -1.31
C PRO A 237 -13.40 -9.77 -0.26
N VAL A 238 -13.64 -8.46 -0.41
CA VAL A 238 -13.17 -7.43 0.53
C VAL A 238 -13.79 -7.62 1.91
N ILE A 239 -15.12 -7.76 1.96
CA ILE A 239 -15.86 -7.96 3.21
C ILE A 239 -15.44 -9.28 3.87
N LEU A 240 -15.27 -10.33 3.09
CA LEU A 240 -14.90 -11.66 3.58
C LEU A 240 -13.50 -11.66 4.21
N VAL A 241 -12.52 -11.06 3.55
CA VAL A 241 -11.14 -10.96 4.10
C VAL A 241 -11.16 -10.23 5.43
N LEU A 242 -11.82 -9.07 5.52
CA LEU A 242 -11.87 -8.27 6.75
C LEU A 242 -12.66 -8.98 7.85
N SER A 243 -13.81 -9.57 7.51
CA SER A 243 -14.65 -10.30 8.48
C SER A 243 -13.93 -11.52 9.02
N LEU A 244 -13.31 -12.32 8.16
CA LEU A 244 -12.53 -13.50 8.60
C LEU A 244 -11.33 -13.07 9.43
N SER A 245 -10.56 -12.05 8.99
CA SER A 245 -9.45 -11.53 9.77
C SER A 245 -9.90 -11.12 11.18
N PHE A 246 -11.01 -10.39 11.29
CA PHE A 246 -11.56 -9.98 12.58
C PHE A 246 -12.00 -11.16 13.46
N VAL A 247 -12.74 -12.11 12.88
CA VAL A 247 -13.26 -13.28 13.62
C VAL A 247 -12.11 -14.18 14.07
N PHE A 248 -11.15 -14.46 13.19
CA PHE A 248 -10.00 -15.28 13.56
C PHE A 248 -9.16 -14.63 14.65
N SER A 249 -8.85 -13.32 14.50
CA SER A 249 -8.02 -12.57 15.44
C SER A 249 -8.64 -12.48 16.84
N ASN A 250 -9.93 -12.16 16.92
CA ASN A 250 -10.54 -11.80 18.20
C ASN A 250 -11.28 -12.96 18.88
N TYR A 251 -11.64 -14.03 18.14
CA TYR A 251 -12.44 -15.11 18.69
C TYR A 251 -11.78 -16.50 18.54
N ILE A 252 -11.26 -16.83 17.34
CA ILE A 252 -10.80 -18.20 17.07
C ILE A 252 -9.42 -18.45 17.66
N PHE A 253 -8.43 -17.62 17.36
CA PHE A 253 -7.07 -17.81 17.88
C PHE A 253 -6.99 -17.76 19.41
N PRO A 254 -7.61 -16.78 20.09
CA PRO A 254 -7.65 -16.79 21.54
C PRO A 254 -8.35 -18.02 22.14
N SER A 255 -9.45 -18.52 21.51
CA SER A 255 -10.16 -19.71 22.00
C SER A 255 -9.37 -21.01 21.86
N LEU A 256 -8.44 -21.06 20.91
CA LEU A 256 -7.59 -22.22 20.65
C LEU A 256 -6.21 -22.10 21.32
N ASN A 257 -5.94 -21.04 22.09
CA ASN A 257 -4.62 -20.69 22.62
C ASN A 257 -3.52 -20.73 21.54
N LEU A 258 -3.86 -20.31 20.33
CA LEU A 258 -2.91 -20.17 19.24
C LEU A 258 -2.36 -18.75 19.27
N ASP A 259 -1.05 -18.65 19.45
CA ASP A 259 -0.35 -17.38 19.28
C ASP A 259 -0.38 -16.98 17.80
N TYR A 260 -0.49 -15.67 17.54
CA TYR A 260 -0.27 -15.15 16.21
C TYR A 260 1.14 -15.52 15.75
N LEU A 261 1.22 -16.14 14.57
CA LEU A 261 2.47 -16.54 13.94
C LEU A 261 3.33 -15.33 13.63
#